data_a02c9ffc04afd5cb3bc58e0c2cb2ce60
#
_entry.id   a02c9ffc04afd5cb3bc58e0c2cb2ce60
#
_cell.length_a   1.000
_cell.length_b   1.000
_cell.length_c   1.000
_cell.angle_alpha   90.00
_cell.angle_beta   90.00
_cell.angle_gamma   90.00
#
_symmetry.space_group_name_H-M   'P 1'
#
loop_
_entity.id
_entity.type
_entity.pdbx_description
1 polymer ?
#
loop_
_entity_poly.entity_id
_entity_poly.type
_entity_poly.pdbx_seq_one_letter_code
_entity_poly.pdbx_strand_id
1 'polypeptide(L)'
;MKHFIHLLLILTILLPVHARGLSFDPNLIISDNDFFNKNDMSSEEIQRFLQKKGSALAEHTTTNSQGQNYSAADAIWNAANTYHLNPKVLLVLLQKEQSLIENPQPTKDSLDWATGYGVC
;
A
#
# COMPACT_ATOMS: atom_id res chain seq x y z
N MET A 1 44.81 -11.42 30.78
CA MET A 1 43.58 -11.86 30.00
C MET A 1 42.40 -10.95 30.15
N LYS A 2 42.04 -10.44 31.33
CA LYS A 2 40.88 -9.55 31.52
C LYS A 2 40.94 -8.24 30.68
N HIS A 3 42.10 -7.62 30.58
CA HIS A 3 42.28 -6.37 29.80
C HIS A 3 42.22 -6.57 28.27
N PHE A 4 42.54 -7.76 27.79
CA PHE A 4 42.50 -8.11 26.36
C PHE A 4 41.03 -8.26 25.86
N ILE A 5 40.17 -8.79 26.72
CA ILE A 5 38.75 -8.94 26.43
C ILE A 5 38.06 -7.57 26.35
N HIS A 6 38.40 -6.61 27.22
CA HIS A 6 37.86 -5.26 27.17
C HIS A 6 38.32 -4.47 25.95
N LEU A 7 39.55 -4.68 25.47
CA LEU A 7 40.06 -4.05 24.26
C LEU A 7 39.34 -4.58 23.01
N LEU A 8 39.03 -5.88 22.98
CA LEU A 8 38.31 -6.51 21.88
C LEU A 8 36.83 -6.05 21.82
N LEU A 9 36.23 -5.82 22.99
CA LEU A 9 34.84 -5.33 23.09
C LEU A 9 34.71 -3.88 22.63
N ILE A 10 35.70 -3.04 22.89
CA ILE A 10 35.70 -1.63 22.45
C ILE A 10 35.94 -1.51 20.93
N LEU A 11 36.68 -2.44 20.33
CA LEU A 11 36.94 -2.43 18.88
C LEU A 11 35.70 -2.76 18.06
N THR A 12 34.73 -3.52 18.60
CA THR A 12 33.49 -3.87 17.89
C THR A 12 32.48 -2.71 17.83
N ILE A 13 32.63 -1.68 18.69
CA ILE A 13 31.70 -0.53 18.75
C ILE A 13 32.05 0.54 17.68
N LEU A 14 33.25 0.46 17.08
CA LEU A 14 33.74 1.46 16.11
C LEU A 14 33.49 1.11 14.63
N LEU A 15 32.66 0.08 14.35
CA LEU A 15 32.30 -0.20 12.96
C LEU A 15 31.33 0.88 12.47
N PRO A 16 31.69 1.66 11.44
CA PRO A 16 30.78 2.65 10.90
C PRO A 16 29.55 1.94 10.30
N VAL A 17 28.38 2.20 10.89
CA VAL A 17 27.13 1.83 10.27
C VAL A 17 26.98 2.70 9.01
N HIS A 18 27.27 2.13 7.86
CA HIS A 18 27.01 2.79 6.60
C HIS A 18 25.49 2.80 6.40
N ALA A 19 24.84 3.86 6.85
CA ALA A 19 23.48 4.17 6.45
C ALA A 19 23.51 4.40 4.93
N ARG A 20 23.00 3.44 4.15
CA ARG A 20 22.71 3.67 2.74
C ARG A 20 21.58 4.68 2.69
N GLY A 21 21.91 5.95 2.49
CA GLY A 21 20.92 6.97 2.19
C GLY A 21 20.14 6.54 0.94
N LEU A 22 18.83 6.48 1.04
CA LEU A 22 17.98 6.35 -0.14
C LEU A 22 18.21 7.60 -0.97
N SER A 23 18.87 7.49 -2.13
CA SER A 23 18.99 8.61 -3.06
C SER A 23 17.64 8.79 -3.73
N PHE A 24 17.01 9.93 -3.51
CA PHE A 24 15.77 10.30 -4.21
C PHE A 24 16.14 10.71 -5.65
N ASP A 25 15.55 10.00 -6.62
CA ASP A 25 15.60 10.39 -8.04
C ASP A 25 14.27 11.06 -8.41
N PRO A 26 14.25 12.36 -8.67
CA PRO A 26 13.01 13.08 -9.02
C PRO A 26 12.41 12.64 -10.37
N ASN A 27 13.17 11.93 -11.19
CA ASN A 27 12.70 11.40 -12.47
C ASN A 27 12.14 9.98 -12.37
N LEU A 28 12.27 9.33 -11.19
CA LEU A 28 11.81 7.96 -10.94
C LEU A 28 10.96 7.93 -9.67
N ILE A 29 9.67 8.18 -9.79
CA ILE A 29 8.72 8.13 -8.68
C ILE A 29 8.44 6.67 -8.28
N ILE A 30 8.29 5.80 -9.27
CA ILE A 30 8.06 4.37 -9.11
C ILE A 30 8.69 3.64 -10.32
N SER A 31 9.32 2.48 -10.10
CA SER A 31 9.81 1.66 -11.20
C SER A 31 8.67 0.92 -11.91
N ASP A 32 8.86 0.58 -13.19
CA ASP A 32 7.88 -0.24 -13.93
C ASP A 32 7.66 -1.60 -13.25
N ASN A 33 8.72 -2.21 -12.71
CA ASN A 33 8.63 -3.46 -11.98
C ASN A 33 7.74 -3.35 -10.74
N ASP A 34 7.83 -2.23 -9.99
CA ASP A 34 6.98 -2.00 -8.82
C ASP A 34 5.55 -1.63 -9.24
N PHE A 35 5.41 -0.84 -10.31
CA PHE A 35 4.10 -0.40 -10.80
C PHE A 35 3.25 -1.58 -11.32
N PHE A 36 3.86 -2.53 -12.01
CA PHE A 36 3.19 -3.69 -12.60
C PHE A 36 3.25 -4.97 -11.73
N ASN A 37 3.73 -4.89 -10.50
CA ASN A 37 3.79 -6.03 -9.58
C ASN A 37 2.41 -6.33 -8.96
N LYS A 38 1.53 -6.96 -9.74
CA LYS A 38 0.17 -7.34 -9.29
C LYS A 38 0.13 -8.31 -8.11
N ASN A 39 1.23 -9.00 -7.82
CA ASN A 39 1.34 -9.98 -6.74
C ASN A 39 1.91 -9.39 -5.43
N ASP A 40 2.07 -8.08 -5.35
CA ASP A 40 2.69 -7.39 -4.21
C ASP A 40 1.82 -7.40 -2.94
N MET A 41 0.50 -7.56 -3.09
CA MET A 41 -0.44 -7.80 -1.99
C MET A 41 -1.54 -8.79 -2.41
N SER A 42 -1.88 -9.70 -1.50
CA SER A 42 -3.09 -10.53 -1.62
C SER A 42 -4.34 -9.76 -1.18
N SER A 43 -5.53 -10.29 -1.47
CA SER A 43 -6.80 -9.71 -1.00
C SER A 43 -6.85 -9.61 0.54
N GLU A 44 -6.36 -10.64 1.25
CA GLU A 44 -6.31 -10.66 2.71
C GLU A 44 -5.34 -9.62 3.28
N GLU A 45 -4.24 -9.35 2.58
CA GLU A 45 -3.29 -8.30 2.98
C GLU A 45 -3.87 -6.92 2.76
N ILE A 46 -4.60 -6.69 1.66
CA ILE A 46 -5.35 -5.47 1.41
C ILE A 46 -6.40 -5.27 2.52
N GLN A 47 -7.16 -6.32 2.85
CA GLN A 47 -8.17 -6.27 3.92
C GLN A 47 -7.56 -5.87 5.27
N ARG A 48 -6.45 -6.52 5.68
CA ARG A 48 -5.74 -6.17 6.92
C ARG A 48 -5.19 -4.74 6.91
N PHE A 49 -4.72 -4.28 5.77
CA PHE A 49 -4.23 -2.91 5.61
C PHE A 49 -5.36 -1.89 5.81
N LEU A 50 -6.52 -2.09 5.18
CA LEU A 50 -7.70 -1.23 5.32
C LEU A 50 -8.19 -1.19 6.78
N GLN A 51 -8.26 -2.34 7.44
CA GLN A 51 -8.60 -2.44 8.86
C GLN A 51 -7.61 -1.67 9.75
N LYS A 52 -6.32 -1.83 9.53
CA LYS A 52 -5.27 -1.13 10.27
C LYS A 52 -5.35 0.40 10.10
N LYS A 53 -5.79 0.87 8.94
CA LYS A 53 -5.98 2.29 8.64
C LYS A 53 -7.30 2.85 9.19
N GLY A 54 -8.21 2.01 9.66
CA GLY A 54 -9.55 2.44 10.07
C GLY A 54 -10.41 2.91 8.89
N SER A 55 -10.11 2.41 7.70
CA SER A 55 -10.82 2.74 6.47
C SER A 55 -12.24 2.19 6.50
N ALA A 56 -13.23 2.98 6.08
CA ALA A 56 -14.59 2.47 5.86
C ALA A 56 -14.64 1.37 4.78
N LEU A 57 -13.67 1.33 3.88
CA LEU A 57 -13.56 0.27 2.87
C LEU A 57 -13.32 -1.11 3.47
N ALA A 58 -12.82 -1.20 4.72
CA ALA A 58 -12.65 -2.49 5.39
C ALA A 58 -13.96 -3.26 5.59
N GLU A 59 -15.07 -2.53 5.77
CA GLU A 59 -16.41 -3.10 5.96
C GLU A 59 -17.30 -2.92 4.71
N HIS A 60 -16.77 -2.27 3.68
CA HIS A 60 -17.55 -1.98 2.47
C HIS A 60 -17.62 -3.20 1.57
N THR A 61 -18.84 -3.48 1.09
CA THR A 61 -19.11 -4.49 0.06
C THR A 61 -19.68 -3.84 -1.19
N THR A 62 -19.34 -4.40 -2.33
CA THR A 62 -19.88 -3.98 -3.64
C THR A 62 -20.41 -5.19 -4.39
N THR A 63 -21.13 -4.94 -5.48
CA THR A 63 -21.75 -5.98 -6.28
C THR A 63 -21.19 -5.94 -7.70
N ASN A 64 -20.75 -7.07 -8.21
CA ASN A 64 -20.29 -7.17 -9.60
C ASN A 64 -21.46 -7.22 -10.60
N SER A 65 -21.15 -7.24 -11.90
CA SER A 65 -22.15 -7.29 -12.97
C SER A 65 -23.01 -8.57 -12.97
N GLN A 66 -22.58 -9.63 -12.26
CA GLN A 66 -23.31 -10.87 -12.08
C GLN A 66 -24.18 -10.89 -10.82
N GLY A 67 -24.25 -9.79 -10.07
CA GLY A 67 -25.01 -9.69 -8.83
C GLY A 67 -24.37 -10.34 -7.61
N GLN A 68 -23.09 -10.71 -7.67
CA GLN A 68 -22.36 -11.29 -6.54
C GLN A 68 -21.74 -10.18 -5.68
N ASN A 69 -21.95 -10.27 -4.36
CA ASN A 69 -21.31 -9.37 -3.41
C ASN A 69 -19.88 -9.81 -3.13
N TYR A 70 -18.97 -8.85 -3.03
CA TYR A 70 -17.60 -9.06 -2.64
C TYR A 70 -17.04 -7.83 -1.90
N SER A 71 -15.98 -8.04 -1.13
CA SER A 71 -15.38 -6.97 -0.32
C SER A 71 -14.69 -5.93 -1.19
N ALA A 72 -14.48 -4.73 -0.66
CA ALA A 72 -13.65 -3.72 -1.33
C ALA A 72 -12.21 -4.23 -1.53
N ALA A 73 -11.68 -5.02 -0.61
CA ALA A 73 -10.36 -5.64 -0.76
C ALA A 73 -10.31 -6.59 -1.97
N ASP A 74 -11.34 -7.43 -2.17
CA ASP A 74 -11.44 -8.30 -3.34
C ASP A 74 -11.61 -7.48 -4.63
N ALA A 75 -12.36 -6.38 -4.58
CA ALA A 75 -12.52 -5.48 -5.72
C ALA A 75 -11.17 -4.89 -6.16
N ILE A 76 -10.38 -4.39 -5.21
CA ILE A 76 -9.05 -3.83 -5.47
C ILE A 76 -8.12 -4.91 -6.01
N TRP A 77 -8.10 -6.09 -5.39
CA TRP A 77 -7.27 -7.21 -5.82
C TRP A 77 -7.64 -7.69 -7.23
N ASN A 78 -8.93 -7.85 -7.52
CA ASN A 78 -9.43 -8.25 -8.84
C ASN A 78 -9.05 -7.22 -9.91
N ALA A 79 -9.21 -5.92 -9.63
CA ALA A 79 -8.82 -4.86 -10.54
C ALA A 79 -7.31 -4.89 -10.81
N ALA A 80 -6.49 -5.00 -9.76
CA ALA A 80 -5.04 -5.10 -9.88
C ALA A 80 -4.61 -6.29 -10.77
N ASN A 81 -5.21 -7.46 -10.57
CA ASN A 81 -4.91 -8.65 -11.36
C ASN A 81 -5.38 -8.53 -12.82
N THR A 82 -6.56 -7.96 -13.06
CA THR A 82 -7.14 -7.79 -14.39
C THR A 82 -6.30 -6.86 -15.26
N TYR A 83 -5.83 -5.76 -14.67
CA TYR A 83 -5.07 -4.72 -15.38
C TYR A 83 -3.56 -4.83 -15.18
N HIS A 84 -3.07 -5.88 -14.51
CA HIS A 84 -1.65 -6.10 -14.21
C HIS A 84 -0.99 -4.93 -13.48
N LEU A 85 -1.69 -4.35 -12.50
CA LEU A 85 -1.20 -3.25 -11.68
C LEU A 85 -0.84 -3.74 -10.28
N ASN A 86 0.08 -3.05 -9.63
CA ASN A 86 0.34 -3.26 -8.21
C ASN A 86 -0.88 -2.79 -7.39
N PRO A 87 -1.43 -3.61 -6.48
CA PRO A 87 -2.55 -3.20 -5.62
C PRO A 87 -2.26 -1.92 -4.82
N LYS A 88 -1.01 -1.67 -4.42
CA LYS A 88 -0.61 -0.44 -3.72
C LYS A 88 -0.83 0.82 -4.56
N VAL A 89 -0.67 0.74 -5.88
CA VAL A 89 -0.95 1.86 -6.80
C VAL A 89 -2.44 2.21 -6.74
N LEU A 90 -3.33 1.20 -6.73
CA LEU A 90 -4.77 1.44 -6.60
C LEU A 90 -5.14 2.01 -5.23
N LEU A 91 -4.53 1.53 -4.14
CA LEU A 91 -4.73 2.08 -2.80
C LEU A 91 -4.29 3.56 -2.72
N VAL A 92 -3.15 3.91 -3.31
CA VAL A 92 -2.69 5.30 -3.40
C VAL A 92 -3.67 6.16 -4.20
N LEU A 93 -4.18 5.65 -5.32
CA LEU A 93 -5.18 6.34 -6.14
C LEU A 93 -6.46 6.64 -5.34
N LEU A 94 -7.01 5.64 -4.64
CA LEU A 94 -8.20 5.78 -3.79
C LEU A 94 -7.99 6.82 -2.67
N GLN A 95 -6.79 6.86 -2.08
CA GLN A 95 -6.44 7.86 -1.08
C GLN A 95 -6.33 9.26 -1.70
N LYS A 96 -5.64 9.37 -2.83
CA LYS A 96 -5.39 10.66 -3.50
C LYS A 96 -6.68 11.31 -4.00
N GLU A 97 -7.56 10.53 -4.64
CA GLU A 97 -8.75 11.08 -5.29
C GLU A 97 -9.89 11.37 -4.30
N GLN A 98 -10.11 10.51 -3.32
CA GLN A 98 -11.28 10.62 -2.42
C GLN A 98 -10.96 10.39 -0.93
N SER A 99 -9.69 10.32 -0.55
CA SER A 99 -9.23 10.04 0.83
C SER A 99 -9.77 8.74 1.44
N LEU A 100 -10.13 7.75 0.62
CA LEU A 100 -10.90 6.58 1.06
C LEU A 100 -10.11 5.64 1.99
N ILE A 101 -8.78 5.69 1.98
CA ILE A 101 -7.96 4.78 2.82
C ILE A 101 -7.98 5.21 4.30
N GLU A 102 -8.05 6.50 4.57
CA GLU A 102 -7.96 7.05 5.94
C GLU A 102 -9.28 7.69 6.40
N ASN A 103 -10.33 7.64 5.57
CA ASN A 103 -11.64 8.19 5.90
C ASN A 103 -12.55 7.09 6.47
N PRO A 104 -12.94 7.16 7.77
CA PRO A 104 -13.85 6.19 8.37
C PRO A 104 -15.32 6.42 7.98
N GLN A 105 -15.66 7.57 7.38
CA GLN A 105 -17.04 7.96 7.04
C GLN A 105 -17.10 8.69 5.68
N PRO A 106 -16.78 8.00 4.58
CA PRO A 106 -16.85 8.60 3.25
C PRO A 106 -18.31 8.89 2.87
N THR A 107 -18.50 9.92 2.07
CA THR A 107 -19.83 10.18 1.48
C THR A 107 -20.13 9.15 0.40
N LYS A 108 -21.44 9.04 0.04
CA LYS A 108 -21.82 8.20 -1.11
C LYS A 108 -21.12 8.64 -2.39
N ASP A 109 -21.02 9.94 -2.62
CA ASP A 109 -20.33 10.49 -3.80
C ASP A 109 -18.84 10.12 -3.83
N SER A 110 -18.16 10.14 -2.68
CA SER A 110 -16.77 9.70 -2.58
C SER A 110 -16.58 8.23 -2.94
N LEU A 111 -17.56 7.38 -2.65
CA LEU A 111 -17.55 5.96 -3.02
C LEU A 111 -17.90 5.76 -4.50
N ASP A 112 -18.91 6.48 -5.01
CA ASP A 112 -19.32 6.39 -6.41
C ASP A 112 -18.22 6.87 -7.38
N TRP A 113 -17.42 7.84 -6.95
CA TRP A 113 -16.31 8.43 -7.73
C TRP A 113 -14.94 8.05 -7.17
N ALA A 114 -14.81 6.86 -6.60
CA ALA A 114 -13.65 6.42 -5.84
C ALA A 114 -12.29 6.64 -6.53
N THR A 115 -12.24 6.50 -7.85
CA THR A 115 -11.01 6.69 -8.65
C THR A 115 -10.92 8.06 -9.32
N GLY A 116 -11.90 8.94 -9.11
CA GLY A 116 -11.96 10.25 -9.77
C GLY A 116 -12.23 10.21 -11.27
N TYR A 117 -12.39 9.03 -11.86
CA TYR A 117 -12.60 8.90 -13.31
C TYR A 117 -14.02 9.37 -13.72
N GLY A 118 -14.08 10.23 -14.73
CA GLY A 118 -15.35 10.74 -15.26
C GLY A 118 -15.96 11.92 -14.49
N VAL A 119 -15.28 12.44 -13.47
CA VAL A 119 -15.63 13.70 -12.80
C VAL A 119 -15.08 14.86 -13.61
N CYS A 120 -15.96 15.61 -14.26
CA CYS A 120 -15.64 16.83 -15.02
C CYS A 120 -16.23 18.05 -14.34
#